data_fd175c1cd6203c1fa6898f11f4cb8f17
#
_entry.id   fd175c1cd6203c1fa6898f11f4cb8f17
#
_cell.length_a   1.000
_cell.length_b   1.000
_cell.length_c   1.000
_cell.angle_alpha   90.00
_cell.angle_beta   90.00
_cell.angle_gamma   90.00
#
_symmetry.space_group_name_H-M   'P 1'
#
loop_
_entity.id
_entity.type
_entity.pdbx_description
1 polymer ?
#
loop_
_entity_poly.entity_id
_entity_poly.type
_entity_poly.pdbx_seq_one_letter_code
_entity_poly.pdbx_strand_id
1 'polypeptide(L)'
;MQGNRGPRSEQQNHGPPRPQPNPQQEPQRKPSGADSNGQHTDAGEQSSPNAAFTIDMQNFRKPGEKTYTQRSRLFVGNLPTGTTEEDVEKLFSKYGKPSEIFINKDRGFGFIRLETKTLADIAKAELDDTVFRGRQIRVRFATHGAALTVKNLPQFVSNELLEEAFSMFGPIERAIVIVDDRGRPTGKGIVEFANKPSARKALDRCGDGAFLLSAFPRPVTVEPMEQLDEDEGLPERLVNKNALYHKEREQPPRFAQPGSFEYEYAMRWKALMEMEKQQFEQVDRNIKEAQEKLETEMEAGRHEHQVMLMRQDLLRRQEELRRMEEAHSQEVQKRKQMELRQEEERRRREEELRAHSEDLMRRQQGQGGNFSEKRDPDMRMHMGGQGMAMNRNPMGGNTTTAGAASLASSEGPAGNPGGLPLPFPRPGPPVDFGPNKRRRF
;
A
#
# COMPACT_ATOMS: atom_id res chain seq x y z
N MET A 1 35.93 5.38 -60.14
CA MET A 1 37.03 6.25 -59.75
C MET A 1 36.88 6.40 -58.23
N GLN A 2 37.64 5.65 -57.50
CA GLN A 2 38.71 6.04 -56.57
C GLN A 2 38.22 7.14 -55.61
N GLY A 3 37.96 6.92 -54.36
CA GLY A 3 38.84 6.29 -53.35
C GLY A 3 39.42 7.41 -52.51
N ASN A 4 38.94 7.60 -51.26
CA ASN A 4 39.89 7.99 -50.22
C ASN A 4 39.35 7.67 -48.82
N ARG A 5 40.09 6.84 -48.13
CA ARG A 5 39.94 6.50 -46.71
C ARG A 5 40.85 7.45 -45.93
N GLY A 6 40.30 8.11 -44.91
CA GLY A 6 41.08 8.81 -43.88
C GLY A 6 40.83 8.17 -42.50
N PRO A 7 41.83 8.12 -41.61
CA PRO A 7 41.82 7.23 -40.44
C PRO A 7 41.10 7.82 -39.22
N ARG A 8 40.44 6.93 -38.53
CA ARG A 8 39.70 7.17 -37.29
C ARG A 8 40.68 7.15 -36.11
N SER A 9 40.86 8.27 -35.44
CA SER A 9 41.61 8.37 -34.18
C SER A 9 40.80 7.83 -33.02
N GLU A 10 41.35 6.80 -32.35
CA GLU A 10 40.87 6.26 -31.06
C GLU A 10 41.21 7.26 -29.94
N GLN A 11 40.22 7.80 -29.27
CA GLN A 11 40.37 8.45 -27.98
C GLN A 11 40.12 7.44 -26.90
N GLN A 12 41.18 7.01 -26.23
CA GLN A 12 41.14 6.25 -24.97
C GLN A 12 40.73 7.20 -23.85
N ASN A 13 39.59 6.88 -23.24
CA ASN A 13 39.11 7.57 -22.04
C ASN A 13 39.50 6.73 -20.81
N HIS A 14 40.51 7.20 -20.06
CA HIS A 14 40.93 6.64 -18.80
C HIS A 14 39.98 7.09 -17.69
N GLY A 15 39.15 6.18 -17.20
CA GLY A 15 38.41 6.33 -15.93
C GLY A 15 39.32 5.99 -14.71
N PRO A 16 39.05 6.56 -13.54
CA PRO A 16 39.88 6.39 -12.36
C PRO A 16 39.80 4.97 -11.74
N PRO A 17 40.87 4.50 -11.04
CA PRO A 17 40.99 3.11 -10.60
C PRO A 17 40.13 2.81 -9.39
N ARG A 18 39.51 1.63 -9.41
CA ARG A 18 38.82 0.98 -8.29
C ARG A 18 39.82 0.59 -7.19
N PRO A 19 39.49 0.76 -5.90
CA PRO A 19 40.31 0.21 -4.82
C PRO A 19 40.16 -1.31 -4.73
N GLN A 20 41.29 -2.00 -4.67
CA GLN A 20 41.35 -3.44 -4.41
C GLN A 20 41.13 -3.73 -2.93
N PRO A 21 40.50 -4.85 -2.55
CA PRO A 21 40.41 -5.26 -1.14
C PRO A 21 41.69 -5.90 -0.69
N ASN A 22 42.17 -5.47 0.47
CA ASN A 22 43.33 -5.97 1.19
C ASN A 22 43.04 -7.35 1.83
N PRO A 23 43.88 -8.37 1.63
CA PRO A 23 43.77 -9.66 2.34
C PRO A 23 44.61 -9.61 3.63
N GLN A 24 43.95 -9.73 4.77
CA GLN A 24 44.55 -10.30 6.00
C GLN A 24 43.66 -9.94 7.21
N GLN A 25 42.99 -10.95 7.72
CA GLN A 25 42.96 -11.32 9.14
C GLN A 25 42.00 -12.48 9.35
N GLU A 26 42.59 -13.67 9.44
CA GLU A 26 41.97 -14.83 10.08
C GLU A 26 41.93 -14.61 11.58
N PRO A 27 40.85 -14.97 12.30
CA PRO A 27 40.91 -15.19 13.72
C PRO A 27 41.21 -16.67 14.00
N GLN A 28 42.31 -16.86 14.70
CA GLN A 28 42.82 -18.11 15.25
C GLN A 28 41.78 -18.85 16.10
N ARG A 29 41.62 -20.14 15.80
CA ARG A 29 41.02 -21.13 16.69
C ARG A 29 42.02 -21.52 17.76
N LYS A 30 41.66 -21.41 19.02
CA LYS A 30 42.35 -22.07 20.14
C LYS A 30 41.78 -23.47 20.33
N PRO A 31 42.65 -24.49 20.56
CA PRO A 31 42.23 -25.83 20.96
C PRO A 31 42.26 -25.96 22.49
N SER A 32 41.28 -26.64 23.04
CA SER A 32 41.35 -27.30 24.36
C SER A 32 40.69 -28.65 24.18
N GLY A 33 41.42 -29.75 24.18
CA GLY A 33 42.09 -30.47 25.23
C GLY A 33 41.07 -31.43 25.82
N ALA A 34 41.05 -32.68 25.35
CA ALA A 34 41.51 -33.94 25.96
C ALA A 34 40.67 -34.34 27.20
N ASP A 35 40.08 -35.47 27.25
CA ASP A 35 40.55 -36.81 27.57
C ASP A 35 39.40 -37.81 27.58
N SER A 36 39.57 -38.89 26.89
CA SER A 36 39.74 -40.28 27.28
C SER A 36 38.55 -40.96 27.96
N ASN A 37 38.01 -41.97 27.40
CA ASN A 37 38.31 -43.38 27.70
C ASN A 37 37.42 -44.31 26.88
N GLY A 38 38.10 -45.30 26.28
CA GLY A 38 37.45 -46.32 25.51
C GLY A 38 36.80 -47.40 26.37
N GLN A 39 35.85 -48.07 25.77
CA GLN A 39 35.66 -49.50 25.94
C GLN A 39 34.91 -50.06 24.74
N HIS A 40 35.61 -50.88 23.99
CA HIS A 40 35.08 -51.84 23.03
C HIS A 40 34.14 -52.83 23.74
N THR A 41 32.91 -53.00 23.22
CA THR A 41 32.22 -54.29 23.25
C THR A 41 31.56 -54.48 21.87
N ASP A 42 32.14 -55.43 21.18
CA ASP A 42 31.67 -56.11 19.99
C ASP A 42 30.34 -56.84 20.30
N ALA A 43 29.28 -56.54 19.56
CA ALA A 43 28.09 -57.40 19.48
C ALA A 43 27.36 -57.12 18.17
N GLY A 44 27.52 -58.03 17.27
CA GLY A 44 26.73 -58.54 16.15
C GLY A 44 25.68 -57.62 15.54
N GLU A 45 25.99 -57.02 14.41
CA GLU A 45 25.02 -56.42 13.50
C GLU A 45 24.23 -57.51 12.77
N GLN A 46 22.96 -57.69 13.15
CA GLN A 46 21.98 -58.24 12.24
C GLN A 46 21.31 -57.04 11.55
N SER A 47 21.70 -56.77 10.33
CA SER A 47 21.09 -55.83 9.39
C SER A 47 19.68 -56.26 9.03
N SER A 48 18.69 -55.65 9.66
CA SER A 48 17.30 -55.65 9.18
C SER A 48 17.17 -54.70 8.00
N PRO A 49 16.66 -55.13 6.84
CA PRO A 49 16.49 -54.27 5.66
C PRO A 49 15.20 -53.46 5.69
N ASN A 50 14.86 -52.84 6.82
CA ASN A 50 13.73 -51.91 6.92
C ASN A 50 14.05 -50.75 7.87
N ALA A 51 15.16 -50.07 7.59
CA ALA A 51 15.28 -48.70 8.08
C ALA A 51 14.36 -47.81 7.23
N ALA A 52 13.06 -47.83 7.57
CA ALA A 52 12.17 -46.77 7.12
C ALA A 52 12.84 -45.45 7.47
N PHE A 53 13.17 -44.66 6.48
CA PHE A 53 13.55 -43.27 6.64
C PHE A 53 12.44 -42.59 7.45
N THR A 54 12.60 -42.52 8.75
CA THR A 54 11.72 -41.74 9.61
C THR A 54 12.09 -40.29 9.37
N ILE A 55 11.56 -39.73 8.31
CA ILE A 55 11.63 -38.29 8.09
C ILE A 55 10.91 -37.65 9.25
N ASP A 56 11.66 -36.94 10.08
CA ASP A 56 11.12 -36.22 11.23
C ASP A 56 10.20 -35.10 10.71
N MET A 57 8.91 -35.38 10.60
CA MET A 57 7.90 -34.50 9.98
C MET A 57 7.77 -33.16 10.71
N GLN A 58 8.29 -33.05 11.93
CA GLN A 58 8.27 -31.81 12.71
C GLN A 58 9.24 -30.74 12.19
N ASN A 59 10.21 -31.12 11.37
CA ASN A 59 11.22 -30.20 10.81
C ASN A 59 10.76 -29.46 9.52
N PHE A 60 9.54 -29.71 9.03
CA PHE A 60 9.02 -29.08 7.82
C PHE A 60 8.28 -27.75 8.06
N ARG A 61 8.41 -27.17 9.25
CA ARG A 61 7.83 -25.85 9.53
C ARG A 61 8.65 -24.75 8.86
N LYS A 62 7.97 -23.93 8.07
CA LYS A 62 8.55 -22.65 7.62
C LYS A 62 8.57 -21.66 8.78
N PRO A 63 9.68 -20.92 9.01
CA PRO A 63 9.70 -19.88 10.04
C PRO A 63 8.56 -18.88 9.82
N GLY A 64 7.76 -18.64 10.89
CA GLY A 64 6.61 -17.72 10.82
C GLY A 64 5.32 -18.29 10.23
N GLU A 65 5.27 -19.58 9.86
CA GLU A 65 4.04 -20.21 9.38
C GLU A 65 3.03 -20.38 10.52
N LYS A 66 1.81 -19.84 10.30
CA LYS A 66 0.67 -20.02 11.23
C LYS A 66 0.19 -21.46 11.15
N THR A 67 -0.02 -22.09 12.30
CA THR A 67 -0.48 -23.48 12.39
C THR A 67 -2.01 -23.59 12.45
N TYR A 68 -2.52 -24.74 12.06
CA TYR A 68 -3.97 -25.07 12.08
C TYR A 68 -4.83 -24.06 11.31
N THR A 69 -4.35 -23.65 10.16
CA THR A 69 -5.05 -22.72 9.26
C THR A 69 -6.11 -23.44 8.43
N GLN A 70 -7.00 -22.69 7.78
CA GLN A 70 -7.98 -23.26 6.84
C GLN A 70 -7.30 -23.99 5.66
N ARG A 71 -6.06 -23.61 5.31
CA ARG A 71 -5.27 -24.27 4.24
C ARG A 71 -4.84 -25.69 4.57
N SER A 72 -4.74 -26.03 5.85
CA SER A 72 -4.42 -27.39 6.33
C SER A 72 -5.66 -28.24 6.64
N ARG A 73 -6.85 -27.75 6.26
CA ARG A 73 -8.10 -28.46 6.44
C ARG A 73 -8.39 -29.37 5.26
N LEU A 74 -8.55 -30.67 5.53
CA LEU A 74 -8.85 -31.69 4.54
C LEU A 74 -10.32 -32.11 4.63
N PHE A 75 -10.90 -32.40 3.47
CA PHE A 75 -12.17 -33.11 3.31
C PHE A 75 -11.87 -34.59 3.08
N VAL A 76 -12.52 -35.45 3.84
CA VAL A 76 -12.42 -36.90 3.71
C VAL A 76 -13.80 -37.42 3.31
N GLY A 77 -13.91 -37.89 2.09
CA GLY A 77 -15.16 -38.42 1.52
C GLY A 77 -15.19 -39.95 1.39
N ASN A 78 -16.38 -40.48 1.13
CA ASN A 78 -16.64 -41.91 0.98
C ASN A 78 -16.27 -42.74 2.21
N LEU A 79 -16.44 -42.14 3.40
CA LEU A 79 -16.21 -42.84 4.65
C LEU A 79 -17.24 -43.97 4.86
N PRO A 80 -16.81 -45.16 5.32
CA PRO A 80 -17.73 -46.24 5.69
C PRO A 80 -18.75 -45.83 6.78
N THR A 81 -19.94 -46.44 6.72
CA THR A 81 -20.93 -46.27 7.80
C THR A 81 -20.36 -46.77 9.12
N GLY A 82 -20.57 -46.00 10.20
CA GLY A 82 -20.04 -46.35 11.53
C GLY A 82 -18.60 -45.90 11.78
N THR A 83 -17.99 -45.10 10.88
CA THR A 83 -16.69 -44.47 11.14
C THR A 83 -16.82 -43.48 12.30
N THR A 84 -15.90 -43.57 13.26
CA THR A 84 -15.85 -42.67 14.43
C THR A 84 -14.75 -41.62 14.29
N GLU A 85 -14.80 -40.58 15.10
CA GLU A 85 -13.73 -39.57 15.13
C GLU A 85 -12.38 -40.17 15.54
N GLU A 86 -12.38 -41.14 16.47
CA GLU A 86 -11.19 -41.89 16.88
C GLU A 86 -10.54 -42.67 15.73
N ASP A 87 -11.36 -43.23 14.83
CA ASP A 87 -10.89 -43.98 13.69
C ASP A 87 -10.17 -43.08 12.71
N VAL A 88 -10.71 -41.89 12.45
CA VAL A 88 -10.09 -40.87 11.60
C VAL A 88 -8.85 -40.28 12.27
N GLU A 89 -8.90 -40.04 13.58
CA GLU A 89 -7.72 -39.59 14.33
C GLU A 89 -6.56 -40.59 14.22
N LYS A 90 -6.82 -41.87 14.37
CA LYS A 90 -5.82 -42.95 14.20
C LYS A 90 -5.26 -42.98 12.79
N LEU A 91 -6.12 -42.81 11.77
CA LEU A 91 -5.69 -42.80 10.37
C LEU A 91 -4.72 -41.65 10.08
N PHE A 92 -4.97 -40.48 10.67
CA PHE A 92 -4.15 -39.28 10.44
C PHE A 92 -3.06 -39.08 11.49
N SER A 93 -2.95 -39.92 12.53
CA SER A 93 -1.97 -39.80 13.62
C SER A 93 -0.52 -39.75 13.12
N LYS A 94 -0.22 -40.41 12.01
CA LYS A 94 1.10 -40.38 11.35
C LYS A 94 1.52 -38.96 10.92
N TYR A 95 0.57 -38.10 10.60
CA TYR A 95 0.81 -36.73 10.09
C TYR A 95 0.70 -35.65 11.18
N GLY A 96 0.64 -36.07 12.44
CA GLY A 96 0.55 -35.19 13.60
C GLY A 96 -0.84 -35.15 14.24
N LYS A 97 -0.96 -34.37 15.33
CA LYS A 97 -2.22 -34.26 16.06
C LYS A 97 -3.17 -33.30 15.33
N PRO A 98 -4.39 -33.73 14.97
CA PRO A 98 -5.38 -32.85 14.37
C PRO A 98 -5.97 -31.91 15.42
N SER A 99 -6.36 -30.70 15.01
CA SER A 99 -7.05 -29.73 15.87
C SER A 99 -8.58 -29.79 15.75
N GLU A 100 -9.07 -30.26 14.60
CA GLU A 100 -10.51 -30.36 14.30
C GLU A 100 -10.76 -31.69 13.60
N ILE A 101 -11.69 -32.45 14.11
CA ILE A 101 -12.24 -33.65 13.47
C ILE A 101 -13.75 -33.51 13.48
N PHE A 102 -14.35 -33.56 12.31
CA PHE A 102 -15.80 -33.54 12.14
C PHE A 102 -16.20 -34.64 11.18
N ILE A 103 -17.17 -35.47 11.54
CA ILE A 103 -17.69 -36.55 10.72
C ILE A 103 -19.20 -36.42 10.59
N ASN A 104 -19.68 -36.37 9.34
CA ASN A 104 -21.10 -36.55 9.03
C ASN A 104 -21.34 -38.01 8.68
N LYS A 105 -21.89 -38.77 9.67
CA LYS A 105 -22.11 -40.22 9.56
C LYS A 105 -23.16 -40.58 8.51
N ASP A 106 -24.14 -39.70 8.29
CA ASP A 106 -25.26 -40.00 7.37
C ASP A 106 -24.81 -39.89 5.91
N ARG A 107 -23.92 -38.90 5.64
CA ARG A 107 -23.41 -38.64 4.29
C ARG A 107 -22.05 -39.27 3.98
N GLY A 108 -21.43 -39.91 4.99
CA GLY A 108 -20.12 -40.57 4.80
C GLY A 108 -18.97 -39.62 4.43
N PHE A 109 -18.93 -38.44 5.02
CA PHE A 109 -17.79 -37.52 4.84
C PHE A 109 -17.39 -36.86 6.16
N GLY A 110 -16.17 -36.34 6.18
CA GLY A 110 -15.67 -35.60 7.34
C GLY A 110 -14.70 -34.51 6.94
N PHE A 111 -14.32 -33.72 7.93
CA PHE A 111 -13.26 -32.73 7.83
C PHE A 111 -12.24 -32.97 8.93
N ILE A 112 -10.97 -32.79 8.58
CA ILE A 112 -9.86 -32.84 9.54
C ILE A 112 -8.92 -31.67 9.27
N ARG A 113 -8.38 -31.06 10.33
CA ARG A 113 -7.42 -29.99 10.23
C ARG A 113 -6.11 -30.41 10.86
N LEU A 114 -5.06 -30.45 10.03
CA LEU A 114 -3.70 -30.77 10.45
C LEU A 114 -2.92 -29.50 10.82
N GLU A 115 -1.76 -29.67 11.40
CA GLU A 115 -0.97 -28.56 11.93
C GLU A 115 -0.48 -27.61 10.83
N THR A 116 0.08 -28.15 9.73
CA THR A 116 0.62 -27.36 8.63
C THR A 116 0.04 -27.80 7.29
N LYS A 117 0.13 -26.89 6.28
CA LYS A 117 -0.28 -27.24 4.93
C LYS A 117 0.58 -28.38 4.38
N THR A 118 1.88 -28.38 4.64
CA THR A 118 2.79 -29.45 4.19
C THR A 118 2.39 -30.83 4.69
N LEU A 119 2.01 -30.95 5.97
CA LEU A 119 1.51 -32.20 6.53
C LEU A 119 0.18 -32.63 5.88
N ALA A 120 -0.67 -31.65 5.57
CA ALA A 120 -1.91 -31.91 4.84
C ALA A 120 -1.67 -32.34 3.39
N ASP A 121 -0.68 -31.76 2.69
CA ASP A 121 -0.26 -32.20 1.35
C ASP A 121 0.21 -33.65 1.37
N ILE A 122 1.08 -34.02 2.32
CA ILE A 122 1.58 -35.41 2.49
C ILE A 122 0.43 -36.35 2.81
N ALA A 123 -0.43 -35.99 3.76
CA ALA A 123 -1.58 -36.81 4.14
C ALA A 123 -2.55 -37.03 2.96
N LYS A 124 -2.81 -35.98 2.16
CA LYS A 124 -3.60 -36.09 0.93
C LYS A 124 -2.95 -37.09 -0.04
N ALA A 125 -1.66 -36.92 -0.32
CA ALA A 125 -0.95 -37.76 -1.30
C ALA A 125 -0.90 -39.23 -0.89
N GLU A 126 -0.76 -39.52 0.42
CA GLU A 126 -0.67 -40.90 0.89
C GLU A 126 -2.04 -41.56 1.13
N LEU A 127 -3.05 -40.82 1.53
CA LEU A 127 -4.34 -41.39 1.94
C LEU A 127 -5.43 -41.29 0.87
N ASP A 128 -5.27 -40.47 -0.17
CA ASP A 128 -6.26 -40.40 -1.25
C ASP A 128 -6.33 -41.73 -1.96
N ASP A 129 -7.54 -42.23 -2.24
CA ASP A 129 -7.85 -43.50 -2.85
C ASP A 129 -7.38 -44.76 -2.08
N THR A 130 -6.91 -44.62 -0.85
CA THR A 130 -6.59 -45.78 -0.01
C THR A 130 -7.85 -46.49 0.48
N VAL A 131 -7.73 -47.80 0.70
CA VAL A 131 -8.85 -48.60 1.22
C VAL A 131 -8.91 -48.48 2.73
N PHE A 132 -9.97 -47.88 3.22
CA PHE A 132 -10.27 -47.82 4.64
C PHE A 132 -11.55 -48.62 4.96
N ARG A 133 -11.43 -49.65 5.77
CA ARG A 133 -12.54 -50.56 6.12
C ARG A 133 -13.35 -51.04 4.90
N GLY A 134 -12.67 -51.43 3.82
CA GLY A 134 -13.29 -51.97 2.61
C GLY A 134 -13.86 -50.93 1.64
N ARG A 135 -13.68 -49.64 1.87
CA ARG A 135 -14.05 -48.56 0.94
C ARG A 135 -12.83 -47.69 0.61
N GLN A 136 -12.70 -47.28 -0.64
CA GLN A 136 -11.72 -46.30 -1.03
C GLN A 136 -12.17 -44.93 -0.54
N ILE A 137 -11.38 -44.33 0.33
CA ILE A 137 -11.63 -42.97 0.82
C ILE A 137 -11.08 -41.92 -0.13
N ARG A 138 -11.67 -40.74 -0.11
CA ARG A 138 -11.23 -39.63 -0.94
C ARG A 138 -10.77 -38.47 -0.03
N VAL A 139 -9.51 -38.04 -0.19
CA VAL A 139 -8.93 -36.97 0.61
C VAL A 139 -8.63 -35.76 -0.28
N ARG A 140 -9.24 -34.63 0.00
CA ARG A 140 -9.10 -33.38 -0.76
C ARG A 140 -8.91 -32.19 0.18
N PHE A 141 -8.34 -31.10 -0.32
CA PHE A 141 -8.39 -29.86 0.45
C PHE A 141 -9.84 -29.38 0.60
N ALA A 142 -10.19 -28.96 1.80
CA ALA A 142 -11.50 -28.34 2.03
C ALA A 142 -11.53 -26.95 1.36
N THR A 143 -12.66 -26.58 0.78
CA THR A 143 -12.84 -25.29 0.15
C THR A 143 -12.67 -24.15 1.18
N HIS A 144 -11.75 -23.24 0.91
CA HIS A 144 -11.46 -22.10 1.76
C HIS A 144 -12.43 -20.93 1.49
N GLY A 145 -13.62 -21.01 2.07
CA GLY A 145 -14.65 -19.98 1.82
C GLY A 145 -14.38 -18.61 2.47
N ALA A 146 -13.18 -18.37 3.02
CA ALA A 146 -12.76 -17.11 3.61
C ALA A 146 -11.50 -16.54 2.92
N ALA A 147 -11.17 -17.04 1.72
CA ALA A 147 -10.08 -16.52 0.92
C ALA A 147 -10.60 -15.53 -0.12
N LEU A 148 -9.90 -14.41 -0.25
CA LEU A 148 -10.20 -13.32 -1.18
C LEU A 148 -9.01 -13.05 -2.09
N THR A 149 -9.29 -12.74 -3.34
CA THR A 149 -8.33 -12.19 -4.29
C THR A 149 -8.46 -10.68 -4.29
N VAL A 150 -7.34 -10.00 -4.06
CA VAL A 150 -7.24 -8.53 -4.10
C VAL A 150 -6.55 -8.14 -5.40
N LYS A 151 -7.18 -7.28 -6.18
CA LYS A 151 -6.67 -6.79 -7.48
C LYS A 151 -6.39 -5.29 -7.40
N ASN A 152 -5.70 -4.78 -8.41
CA ASN A 152 -5.35 -3.37 -8.52
C ASN A 152 -4.42 -2.88 -7.40
N LEU A 153 -3.54 -3.76 -6.92
CA LEU A 153 -2.56 -3.41 -5.90
C LEU A 153 -1.53 -2.41 -6.45
N PRO A 154 -1.18 -1.35 -5.69
CA PRO A 154 -0.04 -0.52 -5.99
C PRO A 154 1.28 -1.32 -6.02
N GLN A 155 2.25 -0.84 -6.78
CA GLN A 155 3.53 -1.54 -7.02
C GLN A 155 4.36 -1.81 -5.74
N PHE A 156 4.23 -0.96 -4.71
CA PHE A 156 5.04 -1.01 -3.49
C PHE A 156 4.31 -1.64 -2.30
N VAL A 157 3.28 -2.42 -2.55
CA VAL A 157 2.56 -3.15 -1.49
C VAL A 157 3.32 -4.42 -1.16
N SER A 158 3.66 -4.62 0.13
CA SER A 158 4.24 -5.85 0.65
C SER A 158 3.17 -6.76 1.28
N ASN A 159 3.55 -7.98 1.62
CA ASN A 159 2.67 -8.93 2.32
C ASN A 159 2.22 -8.37 3.68
N GLU A 160 3.16 -7.75 4.40
CA GLU A 160 2.93 -7.18 5.73
C GLU A 160 1.95 -6.01 5.67
N LEU A 161 2.13 -5.09 4.69
CA LEU A 161 1.18 -3.99 4.47
C LEU A 161 -0.21 -4.51 4.11
N LEU A 162 -0.28 -5.56 3.28
CA LEU A 162 -1.55 -6.19 2.91
C LEU A 162 -2.21 -6.85 4.13
N GLU A 163 -1.43 -7.54 4.99
CA GLU A 163 -1.94 -8.13 6.24
C GLU A 163 -2.43 -7.04 7.20
N GLU A 164 -1.65 -5.98 7.42
CA GLU A 164 -2.02 -4.87 8.29
C GLU A 164 -3.31 -4.20 7.81
N ALA A 165 -3.38 -3.84 6.53
CA ALA A 165 -4.53 -3.16 5.95
C ALA A 165 -5.84 -3.96 6.06
N PHE A 166 -5.78 -5.27 5.84
CA PHE A 166 -6.97 -6.13 5.91
C PHE A 166 -7.28 -6.65 7.32
N SER A 167 -6.37 -6.51 8.29
CA SER A 167 -6.57 -6.91 9.69
C SER A 167 -7.76 -6.21 10.35
N MET A 168 -8.12 -5.00 9.89
CA MET A 168 -9.30 -4.25 10.35
C MET A 168 -10.64 -4.97 10.11
N PHE A 169 -10.69 -5.90 9.19
CA PHE A 169 -11.90 -6.68 8.89
C PHE A 169 -12.02 -7.94 9.76
N GLY A 170 -10.89 -8.44 10.28
CA GLY A 170 -10.82 -9.59 11.16
C GLY A 170 -9.47 -10.31 11.13
N PRO A 171 -9.32 -11.41 11.88
CA PRO A 171 -8.06 -12.14 11.94
C PRO A 171 -7.69 -12.76 10.60
N ILE A 172 -6.44 -12.56 10.18
CA ILE A 172 -5.89 -13.04 8.92
C ILE A 172 -4.99 -14.25 9.20
N GLU A 173 -5.18 -15.32 8.44
CA GLU A 173 -4.30 -16.49 8.45
C GLU A 173 -3.10 -16.26 7.52
N ARG A 174 -3.31 -15.63 6.35
CA ARG A 174 -2.28 -15.38 5.36
C ARG A 174 -2.63 -14.18 4.49
N ALA A 175 -1.63 -13.36 4.19
CA ALA A 175 -1.70 -12.33 3.18
C ALA A 175 -0.45 -12.40 2.31
N ILE A 176 -0.61 -12.42 0.99
CA ILE A 176 0.51 -12.46 0.04
C ILE A 176 0.22 -11.60 -1.17
N VAL A 177 1.25 -10.95 -1.67
CA VAL A 177 1.28 -10.29 -2.97
C VAL A 177 1.80 -11.28 -4.01
N ILE A 178 1.05 -11.47 -5.09
CA ILE A 178 1.44 -12.39 -6.17
C ILE A 178 2.51 -11.71 -7.01
N VAL A 179 3.63 -12.39 -7.18
CA VAL A 179 4.74 -11.95 -8.01
C VAL A 179 4.87 -12.84 -9.24
N ASP A 180 5.46 -12.30 -10.31
CA ASP A 180 5.80 -13.08 -11.50
C ASP A 180 7.07 -13.95 -11.28
N ASP A 181 7.50 -14.67 -12.31
CA ASP A 181 8.70 -15.52 -12.32
C ASP A 181 9.99 -14.74 -12.03
N ARG A 182 9.97 -13.41 -12.20
CA ARG A 182 11.09 -12.50 -11.94
C ARG A 182 10.98 -11.76 -10.61
N GLY A 183 9.99 -12.11 -9.77
CA GLY A 183 9.75 -11.49 -8.48
C GLY A 183 9.07 -10.11 -8.54
N ARG A 184 8.50 -9.71 -9.68
CA ARG A 184 7.81 -8.43 -9.82
C ARG A 184 6.35 -8.55 -9.43
N PRO A 185 5.78 -7.58 -8.67
CA PRO A 185 4.38 -7.59 -8.30
C PRO A 185 3.46 -7.60 -9.53
N THR A 186 2.49 -8.49 -9.55
CA THR A 186 1.49 -8.61 -10.63
C THR A 186 0.29 -7.68 -10.44
N GLY A 187 0.28 -6.90 -9.37
CA GLY A 187 -0.88 -6.09 -8.97
C GLY A 187 -2.02 -6.91 -8.37
N LYS A 188 -1.77 -8.18 -8.07
CA LYS A 188 -2.73 -9.09 -7.44
C LYS A 188 -2.19 -9.60 -6.10
N GLY A 189 -3.08 -9.90 -5.17
CA GLY A 189 -2.76 -10.51 -3.89
C GLY A 189 -3.85 -11.47 -3.43
N ILE A 190 -3.54 -12.26 -2.42
CA ILE A 190 -4.48 -13.17 -1.78
C ILE A 190 -4.50 -12.86 -0.29
N VAL A 191 -5.69 -12.74 0.27
CA VAL A 191 -5.93 -12.57 1.71
C VAL A 191 -6.84 -13.69 2.19
N GLU A 192 -6.34 -14.48 3.11
CA GLU A 192 -7.05 -15.61 3.71
C GLU A 192 -7.39 -15.28 5.15
N PHE A 193 -8.68 -15.17 5.45
CA PHE A 193 -9.18 -14.90 6.79
C PHE A 193 -9.40 -16.20 7.57
N ALA A 194 -9.29 -16.14 8.88
CA ALA A 194 -9.58 -17.26 9.77
C ALA A 194 -11.06 -17.69 9.72
N ASN A 195 -11.97 -16.78 9.34
CA ASN A 195 -13.40 -17.05 9.30
C ASN A 195 -14.11 -16.34 8.14
N LYS A 196 -15.22 -16.93 7.69
CA LYS A 196 -16.05 -16.41 6.59
C LYS A 196 -16.67 -15.03 6.85
N PRO A 197 -17.17 -14.70 8.08
CA PRO A 197 -17.72 -13.38 8.34
C PRO A 197 -16.74 -12.23 8.09
N SER A 198 -15.45 -12.42 8.43
CA SER A 198 -14.39 -11.42 8.20
C SER A 198 -14.17 -11.21 6.71
N ALA A 199 -14.07 -12.28 5.93
CA ALA A 199 -13.93 -12.20 4.49
C ALA A 199 -15.12 -11.50 3.82
N ARG A 200 -16.35 -11.83 4.26
CA ARG A 200 -17.55 -11.19 3.75
C ARG A 200 -17.60 -9.70 4.09
N LYS A 201 -17.25 -9.34 5.34
CA LYS A 201 -17.14 -7.93 5.74
C LYS A 201 -16.14 -7.16 4.87
N ALA A 202 -14.98 -7.76 4.56
CA ALA A 202 -13.99 -7.16 3.69
C ALA A 202 -14.54 -6.97 2.26
N LEU A 203 -15.19 -8.01 1.72
CA LEU A 203 -15.80 -7.98 0.39
C LEU A 203 -16.85 -6.88 0.27
N ASP A 204 -17.81 -6.82 1.21
CA ASP A 204 -18.89 -5.84 1.23
C ASP A 204 -18.34 -4.41 1.37
N ARG A 205 -17.42 -4.18 2.33
CA ARG A 205 -16.86 -2.84 2.58
C ARG A 205 -15.96 -2.32 1.46
N CYS A 206 -15.17 -3.19 0.83
CA CYS A 206 -14.33 -2.81 -0.30
C CYS A 206 -15.15 -2.69 -1.60
N GLY A 207 -16.29 -3.39 -1.71
CA GLY A 207 -17.22 -3.26 -2.84
C GLY A 207 -18.00 -1.96 -2.81
N ASP A 208 -18.43 -1.52 -1.61
CA ASP A 208 -19.23 -0.29 -1.45
C ASP A 208 -18.34 0.98 -1.43
N GLY A 209 -17.08 0.86 -1.01
CA GLY A 209 -16.17 1.99 -0.79
C GLY A 209 -14.84 1.88 -1.54
N ALA A 210 -14.14 3.01 -1.67
CA ALA A 210 -12.80 3.07 -2.23
C ALA A 210 -11.76 2.77 -1.13
N PHE A 211 -11.30 1.54 -1.02
CA PHE A 211 -10.27 1.15 -0.07
C PHE A 211 -8.88 1.39 -0.65
N LEU A 212 -8.08 2.27 0.00
CA LEU A 212 -6.77 2.70 -0.46
C LEU A 212 -5.67 2.11 0.44
N LEU A 213 -4.62 1.55 -0.15
CA LEU A 213 -3.46 1.00 0.54
C LEU A 213 -2.25 1.94 0.60
N SER A 214 -2.31 3.04 -0.14
CA SER A 214 -1.20 4.01 -0.22
C SER A 214 -1.74 5.43 -0.30
N ALA A 215 -0.85 6.42 -0.25
CA ALA A 215 -1.21 7.83 -0.45
C ALA A 215 -1.74 8.13 -1.86
N PHE A 216 -1.54 7.21 -2.81
CA PHE A 216 -2.05 7.34 -4.16
C PHE A 216 -3.53 6.91 -4.18
N PRO A 217 -4.47 7.68 -4.76
CA PRO A 217 -5.90 7.41 -4.75
C PRO A 217 -6.30 6.31 -5.73
N ARG A 218 -5.66 5.16 -5.64
CA ARG A 218 -5.94 3.96 -6.44
C ARG A 218 -6.62 2.93 -5.55
N PRO A 219 -7.93 2.69 -5.71
CA PRO A 219 -8.66 1.74 -4.90
C PRO A 219 -8.31 0.30 -5.29
N VAL A 220 -8.30 -0.59 -4.31
CA VAL A 220 -8.19 -2.03 -4.55
C VAL A 220 -9.57 -2.62 -4.82
N THR A 221 -9.61 -3.66 -5.65
CA THR A 221 -10.81 -4.46 -5.93
C THR A 221 -10.66 -5.80 -5.22
N VAL A 222 -11.71 -6.25 -4.55
CA VAL A 222 -11.72 -7.49 -3.78
C VAL A 222 -12.79 -8.44 -4.33
N GLU A 223 -12.41 -9.68 -4.58
CA GLU A 223 -13.27 -10.72 -5.11
C GLU A 223 -13.09 -12.02 -4.32
N PRO A 224 -14.09 -12.91 -4.25
CA PRO A 224 -13.88 -14.26 -3.73
C PRO A 224 -12.81 -14.99 -4.51
N MET A 225 -11.92 -15.70 -3.81
CA MET A 225 -10.88 -16.50 -4.47
C MET A 225 -11.49 -17.77 -5.05
N GLU A 226 -11.31 -17.99 -6.35
CA GLU A 226 -11.61 -19.27 -6.98
C GLU A 226 -10.48 -20.27 -6.68
N GLN A 227 -10.87 -21.44 -6.20
CA GLN A 227 -9.94 -22.53 -5.95
C GLN A 227 -10.10 -23.56 -7.08
N LEU A 228 -9.07 -23.63 -7.91
CA LEU A 228 -8.98 -24.62 -8.98
C LEU A 228 -8.04 -25.75 -8.53
N ASP A 229 -8.35 -26.98 -8.91
CA ASP A 229 -7.45 -28.11 -8.73
C ASP A 229 -6.64 -28.29 -10.04
N GLU A 230 -5.48 -27.65 -10.06
CA GLU A 230 -4.55 -27.68 -11.20
C GLU A 230 -3.57 -28.86 -11.13
N ASP A 231 -3.45 -29.49 -9.96
CA ASP A 231 -2.49 -30.58 -9.74
C ASP A 231 -3.00 -31.93 -10.27
N GLU A 232 -4.24 -32.31 -9.91
CA GLU A 232 -4.80 -33.59 -10.26
C GLU A 232 -5.82 -33.53 -11.40
N GLY A 233 -6.49 -32.40 -11.55
CA GLY A 233 -7.54 -32.21 -12.54
C GLY A 233 -8.71 -33.17 -12.36
N LEU A 234 -9.26 -33.72 -13.46
CA LEU A 234 -10.38 -34.67 -13.49
C LEU A 234 -9.95 -36.04 -14.04
N PRO A 235 -9.44 -36.97 -13.21
CA PRO A 235 -9.13 -38.31 -13.63
C PRO A 235 -10.40 -39.06 -14.10
N GLU A 236 -10.29 -39.99 -15.05
CA GLU A 236 -11.41 -40.74 -15.62
C GLU A 236 -12.24 -41.50 -14.57
N ARG A 237 -11.60 -41.95 -13.48
CA ARG A 237 -12.27 -42.57 -12.33
C ARG A 237 -13.31 -41.71 -11.65
N LEU A 238 -13.15 -40.36 -11.76
CA LEU A 238 -14.05 -39.37 -11.14
C LEU A 238 -15.12 -38.88 -12.10
N VAL A 239 -15.01 -39.18 -13.39
CA VAL A 239 -15.98 -38.81 -14.41
C VAL A 239 -17.27 -39.62 -14.21
N ASN A 240 -18.42 -38.94 -14.24
CA ASN A 240 -19.70 -39.61 -14.21
C ASN A 240 -19.95 -40.32 -15.55
N LYS A 241 -19.86 -41.64 -15.55
CA LYS A 241 -20.02 -42.51 -16.74
C LYS A 241 -21.52 -42.72 -17.04
N ASN A 242 -22.19 -41.67 -17.49
CA ASN A 242 -23.57 -41.72 -17.94
C ASN A 242 -23.66 -42.07 -19.45
N ALA A 243 -24.88 -42.20 -19.97
CA ALA A 243 -25.14 -42.51 -21.38
C ALA A 243 -24.51 -41.45 -22.33
N LEU A 244 -24.46 -40.19 -21.94
CA LEU A 244 -23.83 -39.12 -22.73
C LEU A 244 -22.31 -39.31 -22.79
N TYR A 245 -21.67 -39.66 -21.67
CA TYR A 245 -20.25 -39.95 -21.63
C TYR A 245 -19.87 -41.06 -22.65
N HIS A 246 -20.64 -42.15 -22.67
CA HIS A 246 -20.38 -43.24 -23.63
C HIS A 246 -20.59 -42.80 -25.07
N LYS A 247 -21.63 -42.03 -25.35
CA LYS A 247 -21.90 -41.48 -26.69
C LYS A 247 -20.79 -40.57 -27.17
N GLU A 248 -20.28 -39.67 -26.31
CA GLU A 248 -19.18 -38.77 -26.64
C GLU A 248 -17.87 -39.52 -26.90
N ARG A 249 -17.73 -40.71 -26.35
CA ARG A 249 -16.55 -41.59 -26.49
C ARG A 249 -16.66 -42.65 -27.58
N GLU A 250 -17.74 -42.69 -28.36
CA GLU A 250 -17.89 -43.62 -29.49
C GLU A 250 -16.81 -43.42 -30.54
N GLN A 251 -16.36 -42.20 -30.71
CA GLN A 251 -15.27 -41.89 -31.65
C GLN A 251 -14.00 -41.48 -30.90
N PRO A 252 -12.83 -42.01 -31.33
CA PRO A 252 -11.55 -41.63 -30.72
C PRO A 252 -11.19 -40.15 -31.06
N PRO A 253 -10.26 -39.55 -30.29
CA PRO A 253 -9.67 -38.27 -30.64
C PRO A 253 -9.09 -38.27 -32.04
N ARG A 254 -9.46 -37.32 -32.89
CA ARG A 254 -9.05 -37.22 -34.30
C ARG A 254 -9.01 -35.78 -34.78
N PHE A 255 -8.30 -35.55 -35.87
CA PHE A 255 -8.43 -34.30 -36.62
C PHE A 255 -9.60 -34.42 -37.60
N ALA A 256 -10.46 -33.42 -37.63
CA ALA A 256 -11.54 -33.35 -38.60
C ALA A 256 -10.97 -33.20 -40.01
N GLN A 257 -11.49 -33.99 -40.96
CA GLN A 257 -11.02 -33.96 -42.36
C GLN A 257 -11.54 -32.70 -43.08
N PRO A 258 -10.69 -32.01 -43.87
CA PRO A 258 -11.12 -30.87 -44.68
C PRO A 258 -12.30 -31.22 -45.59
N GLY A 259 -13.33 -30.37 -45.63
CA GLY A 259 -14.54 -30.59 -46.42
C GLY A 259 -15.61 -31.47 -45.75
N SER A 260 -15.35 -32.01 -44.56
CA SER A 260 -16.37 -32.69 -43.79
C SER A 260 -17.25 -31.71 -43.00
N PHE A 261 -18.46 -32.15 -42.68
CA PHE A 261 -19.35 -31.39 -41.78
C PHE A 261 -18.67 -31.02 -40.45
N GLU A 262 -17.96 -31.97 -39.86
CA GLU A 262 -17.23 -31.76 -38.62
C GLU A 262 -16.18 -30.66 -38.76
N TYR A 263 -15.43 -30.63 -39.84
CA TYR A 263 -14.42 -29.61 -40.11
C TYR A 263 -15.03 -28.24 -40.27
N GLU A 264 -16.14 -28.09 -41.01
CA GLU A 264 -16.82 -26.82 -41.21
C GLU A 264 -17.26 -26.22 -39.89
N TYR A 265 -17.93 -27.00 -39.04
CA TYR A 265 -18.40 -26.53 -37.76
C TYR A 265 -17.28 -26.28 -36.74
N ALA A 266 -16.23 -27.15 -36.75
CA ALA A 266 -15.05 -26.93 -35.94
C ALA A 266 -14.33 -25.62 -36.30
N MET A 267 -14.26 -25.28 -37.58
CA MET A 267 -13.68 -23.98 -38.01
C MET A 267 -14.55 -22.79 -37.62
N ARG A 268 -15.87 -22.94 -37.64
CA ARG A 268 -16.78 -21.89 -37.11
C ARG A 268 -16.58 -21.68 -35.61
N TRP A 269 -16.42 -22.76 -34.84
CA TRP A 269 -16.08 -22.67 -33.41
C TRP A 269 -14.75 -21.95 -33.19
N LYS A 270 -13.72 -22.29 -33.95
CA LYS A 270 -12.42 -21.60 -33.89
C LYS A 270 -12.55 -20.10 -34.21
N ALA A 271 -13.35 -19.75 -35.22
CA ALA A 271 -13.57 -18.36 -35.56
C ALA A 271 -14.28 -17.59 -34.45
N LEU A 272 -15.24 -18.22 -33.73
CA LEU A 272 -15.88 -17.63 -32.57
C LEU A 272 -14.90 -17.39 -31.41
N MET A 273 -14.04 -18.38 -31.11
CA MET A 273 -13.01 -18.27 -30.07
C MET A 273 -11.98 -17.17 -30.42
N GLU A 274 -11.59 -17.07 -31.69
CA GLU A 274 -10.68 -16.00 -32.13
C GLU A 274 -11.33 -14.61 -32.04
N MET A 275 -12.62 -14.52 -32.40
CA MET A 275 -13.38 -13.27 -32.23
C MET A 275 -13.50 -12.89 -30.75
N GLU A 276 -13.77 -13.83 -29.86
CA GLU A 276 -13.79 -13.61 -28.40
C GLU A 276 -12.45 -13.08 -27.92
N LYS A 277 -11.35 -13.71 -28.30
CA LYS A 277 -10.00 -13.28 -27.95
C LYS A 277 -9.72 -11.85 -28.43
N GLN A 278 -10.06 -11.53 -29.68
CA GLN A 278 -9.89 -10.18 -30.21
C GLN A 278 -10.72 -9.14 -29.46
N GLN A 279 -11.93 -9.48 -29.04
CA GLN A 279 -12.75 -8.61 -28.21
C GLN A 279 -12.15 -8.36 -26.84
N PHE A 280 -11.63 -9.40 -26.18
CA PHE A 280 -10.91 -9.25 -24.90
C PHE A 280 -9.67 -8.36 -25.04
N GLU A 281 -8.85 -8.59 -26.05
CA GLU A 281 -7.67 -7.76 -26.32
C GLU A 281 -8.04 -6.30 -26.63
N GLN A 282 -9.17 -6.07 -27.30
CA GLN A 282 -9.66 -4.71 -27.57
C GLN A 282 -10.15 -4.03 -26.28
N VAL A 283 -10.90 -4.76 -25.46
CA VAL A 283 -11.37 -4.26 -24.16
C VAL A 283 -10.17 -3.93 -23.25
N ASP A 284 -9.17 -4.80 -23.17
CA ASP A 284 -7.98 -4.57 -22.37
C ASP A 284 -7.21 -3.32 -22.81
N ARG A 285 -7.09 -3.11 -24.14
CA ARG A 285 -6.49 -1.87 -24.67
C ARG A 285 -7.28 -0.64 -24.27
N ASN A 286 -8.61 -0.67 -24.44
CA ASN A 286 -9.47 0.45 -24.07
C ASN A 286 -9.40 0.77 -22.57
N ILE A 287 -9.35 -0.26 -21.71
CA ILE A 287 -9.22 -0.09 -20.26
C ILE A 287 -7.85 0.54 -19.92
N LYS A 288 -6.78 0.07 -20.57
CA LYS A 288 -5.44 0.60 -20.35
C LYS A 288 -5.34 2.08 -20.75
N GLU A 289 -5.87 2.44 -21.93
CA GLU A 289 -5.92 3.83 -22.37
C GLU A 289 -6.75 4.71 -21.42
N ALA A 290 -7.89 4.19 -20.93
CA ALA A 290 -8.72 4.89 -19.95
C ALA A 290 -7.99 5.08 -18.61
N GLN A 291 -7.22 4.08 -18.16
CA GLN A 291 -6.41 4.19 -16.94
C GLN A 291 -5.30 5.22 -17.09
N GLU A 292 -4.55 5.22 -18.19
CA GLU A 292 -3.50 6.20 -18.48
C GLU A 292 -4.08 7.64 -18.50
N LYS A 293 -5.26 7.81 -19.12
CA LYS A 293 -5.96 9.10 -19.12
C LYS A 293 -6.37 9.53 -17.71
N LEU A 294 -6.92 8.62 -16.92
CA LEU A 294 -7.31 8.91 -15.54
C LEU A 294 -6.10 9.26 -14.67
N GLU A 295 -4.96 8.60 -14.86
CA GLU A 295 -3.71 8.91 -14.15
C GLU A 295 -3.24 10.33 -14.47
N THR A 296 -3.29 10.75 -15.75
CA THR A 296 -2.92 12.12 -16.13
C THR A 296 -3.88 13.17 -15.57
N GLU A 297 -5.20 12.91 -15.58
CA GLU A 297 -6.21 13.78 -14.97
C GLU A 297 -6.00 13.91 -13.46
N MET A 298 -5.65 12.82 -12.79
CA MET A 298 -5.39 12.79 -11.37
C MET A 298 -4.14 13.57 -10.99
N GLU A 299 -3.04 13.49 -11.79
CA GLU A 299 -1.83 14.28 -11.57
C GLU A 299 -2.11 15.79 -11.73
N ALA A 300 -2.87 16.16 -12.76
CA ALA A 300 -3.31 17.53 -12.98
C ALA A 300 -4.16 18.04 -11.79
N GLY A 301 -5.14 17.26 -11.35
CA GLY A 301 -5.98 17.59 -10.20
C GLY A 301 -5.21 17.70 -8.89
N ARG A 302 -4.19 16.87 -8.68
CA ARG A 302 -3.29 16.96 -7.52
C ARG A 302 -2.51 18.27 -7.52
N HIS A 303 -1.96 18.65 -8.68
CA HIS A 303 -1.24 19.90 -8.84
C HIS A 303 -2.16 21.12 -8.59
N GLU A 304 -3.37 21.11 -9.14
CA GLU A 304 -4.36 22.16 -8.92
C GLU A 304 -4.76 22.29 -7.44
N HIS A 305 -4.98 21.16 -6.77
CA HIS A 305 -5.26 21.13 -5.34
C HIS A 305 -4.11 21.70 -4.52
N GLN A 306 -2.86 21.38 -4.86
CA GLN A 306 -1.67 21.89 -4.20
C GLN A 306 -1.54 23.41 -4.38
N VAL A 307 -1.81 23.92 -5.58
CA VAL A 307 -1.82 25.37 -5.87
C VAL A 307 -2.91 26.06 -5.06
N MET A 308 -4.09 25.46 -4.94
CA MET A 308 -5.18 26.01 -4.13
C MET A 308 -4.80 26.10 -2.64
N LEU A 309 -4.18 25.07 -2.07
CA LEU A 309 -3.69 25.08 -0.69
C LEU A 309 -2.63 26.17 -0.48
N MET A 310 -1.70 26.33 -1.42
CA MET A 310 -0.67 27.36 -1.35
C MET A 310 -1.27 28.77 -1.41
N ARG A 311 -2.29 28.98 -2.26
CA ARG A 311 -3.04 30.27 -2.28
C ARG A 311 -3.74 30.54 -0.96
N GLN A 312 -4.35 29.52 -0.37
CA GLN A 312 -5.00 29.67 0.95
C GLN A 312 -4.00 30.03 2.05
N ASP A 313 -2.82 29.40 2.05
CA ASP A 313 -1.75 29.73 2.99
C ASP A 313 -1.22 31.16 2.80
N LEU A 314 -1.08 31.61 1.55
CA LEU A 314 -0.69 33.00 1.25
C LEU A 314 -1.72 33.99 1.74
N LEU A 315 -3.00 33.74 1.52
CA LEU A 315 -4.08 34.60 2.04
C LEU A 315 -4.06 34.69 3.57
N ARG A 316 -3.86 33.55 4.24
CA ARG A 316 -3.74 33.50 5.70
C ARG A 316 -2.55 34.33 6.21
N ARG A 317 -1.37 34.17 5.58
CA ARG A 317 -0.19 34.98 5.93
C ARG A 317 -0.40 36.48 5.67
N GLN A 318 -1.06 36.81 4.58
CA GLN A 318 -1.39 38.21 4.27
C GLN A 318 -2.33 38.81 5.32
N GLU A 319 -3.30 38.03 5.78
CA GLU A 319 -4.22 38.46 6.86
C GLU A 319 -3.48 38.62 8.19
N GLU A 320 -2.55 37.71 8.52
CA GLU A 320 -1.72 37.84 9.73
C GLU A 320 -0.81 39.10 9.67
N LEU A 321 -0.19 39.36 8.52
CA LEU A 321 0.59 40.58 8.33
C LEU A 321 -0.25 41.85 8.52
N ARG A 322 -1.44 41.88 7.90
CA ARG A 322 -2.36 43.05 8.09
C ARG A 322 -2.73 43.22 9.56
N ARG A 323 -2.99 42.15 10.28
CA ARG A 323 -3.29 42.16 11.71
C ARG A 323 -2.12 42.73 12.56
N MET A 324 -0.89 42.32 12.19
CA MET A 324 0.31 42.85 12.84
C MET A 324 0.52 44.35 12.53
N GLU A 325 0.29 44.78 11.28
CA GLU A 325 0.37 46.18 10.88
C GLU A 325 -0.68 47.04 11.62
N GLU A 326 -1.93 46.55 11.73
CA GLU A 326 -2.99 47.21 12.50
C GLU A 326 -2.62 47.32 13.97
N ALA A 327 -2.07 46.24 14.58
CA ALA A 327 -1.62 46.26 15.96
C ALA A 327 -0.46 47.22 16.18
N HIS A 328 0.52 47.23 15.26
CA HIS A 328 1.64 48.17 15.31
C HIS A 328 1.17 49.63 15.13
N SER A 329 0.25 49.87 14.20
CA SER A 329 -0.36 51.21 14.02
C SER A 329 -1.08 51.67 15.27
N GLN A 330 -1.82 50.81 15.95
CA GLN A 330 -2.48 51.16 17.23
C GLN A 330 -1.46 51.44 18.33
N GLU A 331 -0.36 50.71 18.38
CA GLU A 331 0.70 50.95 19.36
C GLU A 331 1.39 52.29 19.12
N VAL A 332 1.70 52.62 17.87
CA VAL A 332 2.27 53.92 17.47
C VAL A 332 1.31 55.08 17.84
N GLN A 333 0.01 54.92 17.60
CA GLN A 333 -0.98 55.92 17.99
C GLN A 333 -1.06 56.07 19.49
N LYS A 334 -1.06 55.00 20.28
CA LYS A 334 -1.01 55.04 21.74
C LYS A 334 0.25 55.74 22.24
N ARG A 335 1.39 55.47 21.61
CA ARG A 335 2.67 56.10 21.95
C ARG A 335 2.64 57.59 21.69
N LYS A 336 2.15 58.02 20.52
CA LYS A 336 1.95 59.44 20.22
C LYS A 336 0.97 60.15 21.20
N GLN A 337 -0.09 59.44 21.56
CA GLN A 337 -1.06 60.01 22.52
C GLN A 337 -0.48 60.15 23.93
N MET A 338 0.35 59.17 24.35
CA MET A 338 1.09 59.29 25.62
C MET A 338 2.12 60.43 25.60
N GLU A 339 2.84 60.57 24.49
CA GLU A 339 3.82 61.65 24.32
C GLU A 339 3.17 63.02 24.34
N LEU A 340 2.06 63.21 23.63
CA LEU A 340 1.23 64.45 23.71
C LEU A 340 0.75 64.73 25.14
N ARG A 341 0.32 63.70 25.85
CA ARG A 341 -0.13 63.86 27.26
C ARG A 341 1.01 64.26 28.19
N GLN A 342 2.20 63.64 27.97
CA GLN A 342 3.40 64.01 28.72
C GLN A 342 3.83 65.47 28.41
N GLU A 343 3.73 65.89 27.14
CA GLU A 343 4.06 67.25 26.73
C GLU A 343 3.07 68.26 27.29
N GLU A 344 1.77 67.96 27.29
CA GLU A 344 0.75 68.83 27.98
C GLU A 344 1.00 68.88 29.45
N GLU A 345 1.33 67.74 30.11
CA GLU A 345 1.62 67.75 31.55
C GLU A 345 2.90 68.58 31.88
N ARG A 346 3.94 68.42 30.98
CA ARG A 346 5.18 69.22 31.11
C ARG A 346 4.87 70.72 30.95
N ARG A 347 4.08 71.06 29.93
CA ARG A 347 3.69 72.46 29.69
C ARG A 347 2.86 73.01 30.84
N ARG A 348 1.96 72.27 31.43
CA ARG A 348 1.17 72.61 32.57
C ARG A 348 2.04 72.81 33.81
N ARG A 349 3.03 71.99 34.05
CA ARG A 349 4.02 72.14 35.12
C ARG A 349 4.88 73.37 34.92
N GLU A 350 5.30 73.67 33.71
CA GLU A 350 6.05 74.88 33.39
C GLU A 350 5.19 76.12 33.60
N GLU A 351 3.91 76.10 33.23
CA GLU A 351 2.96 77.20 33.53
C GLU A 351 2.73 77.39 35.05
N GLU A 352 2.58 76.29 35.80
CA GLU A 352 2.45 76.30 37.26
C GLU A 352 3.75 76.87 37.92
N LEU A 353 4.92 76.43 37.42
CA LEU A 353 6.20 76.96 37.89
C LEU A 353 6.37 78.47 37.57
N ARG A 354 5.92 78.88 36.38
CA ARG A 354 5.95 80.28 35.95
C ARG A 354 5.00 81.14 36.80
N ALA A 355 3.75 80.65 37.01
CA ALA A 355 2.80 81.33 37.91
C ALA A 355 3.33 81.38 39.32
N HIS A 356 3.97 80.36 39.85
CA HIS A 356 4.57 80.32 41.17
C HIS A 356 5.78 81.27 41.27
N SER A 357 6.62 81.39 40.23
CA SER A 357 7.72 82.35 40.16
C SER A 357 7.25 83.79 40.08
N GLU A 358 6.16 84.03 39.32
CA GLU A 358 5.51 85.41 39.31
C GLU A 358 4.90 85.74 40.64
N ASP A 359 4.28 84.81 41.36
CA ASP A 359 3.74 85.02 42.67
C ASP A 359 4.87 85.26 43.73
N LEU A 360 6.00 84.58 43.63
CA LEU A 360 7.21 84.79 44.40
C LEU A 360 7.83 86.19 44.10
N MET A 361 7.92 86.58 42.81
CA MET A 361 8.38 87.92 42.44
C MET A 361 7.43 89.03 42.98
N ARG A 362 6.11 88.83 42.94
CA ARG A 362 5.10 89.71 43.46
C ARG A 362 5.20 89.87 44.99
N ARG A 363 5.58 88.77 45.71
CA ARG A 363 5.86 88.79 47.13
C ARG A 363 7.20 89.46 47.49
N GLN A 364 8.23 89.37 46.60
CA GLN A 364 9.52 90.06 46.78
C GLN A 364 9.46 91.54 46.46
N GLN A 365 8.54 92.06 45.62
CA GLN A 365 8.30 93.47 45.40
C GLN A 365 7.53 94.16 46.54
N GLY A 366 7.00 93.35 47.49
CA GLY A 366 6.27 93.89 48.65
C GLY A 366 7.09 94.12 49.94
N GLN A 367 8.37 93.75 49.98
CA GLN A 367 9.22 93.97 51.14
C GLN A 367 10.62 94.39 50.70
N GLY A 368 10.84 95.69 50.75
CA GLY A 368 12.11 96.33 50.52
C GLY A 368 13.11 95.98 51.59
N GLY A 369 14.37 95.92 51.18
CA GLY A 369 15.43 96.22 52.16
C GLY A 369 16.54 95.11 52.15
N ASN A 370 17.61 95.54 51.50
CA ASN A 370 19.01 95.38 51.95
C ASN A 370 19.54 93.95 52.26
N PHE A 371 20.44 93.50 51.58
CA PHE A 371 21.87 93.39 51.96
C PHE A 371 22.69 92.57 50.90
N SER A 372 23.71 93.20 50.50
CA SER A 372 24.88 92.95 49.78
C SER A 372 25.59 91.59 50.02
N GLU A 373 26.28 91.24 49.01
CA GLU A 373 27.69 90.78 48.98
C GLU A 373 28.00 89.35 49.37
N LYS A 374 28.53 88.65 48.43
CA LYS A 374 29.84 88.04 48.25
C LYS A 374 29.76 86.71 47.52
N ARG A 375 30.40 86.72 46.37
CA ARG A 375 31.59 85.90 46.01
C ARG A 375 31.57 84.50 46.58
N ASP A 376 31.91 83.43 45.84
CA ASP A 376 32.77 83.14 44.76
C ASP A 376 32.58 81.68 44.36
N PRO A 377 33.31 81.19 43.34
CA PRO A 377 32.86 80.13 42.45
C PRO A 377 33.54 78.78 42.80
N ASP A 378 33.39 77.88 41.93
CA ASP A 378 34.06 76.56 41.85
C ASP A 378 33.37 75.34 42.45
N MET A 379 33.05 74.50 41.55
CA MET A 379 33.43 73.14 41.37
C MET A 379 32.51 72.55 40.33
N ARG A 380 32.84 72.41 39.10
CA ARG A 380 33.69 71.57 38.35
C ARG A 380 33.75 70.12 38.87
N MET A 381 33.39 69.23 37.95
CA MET A 381 33.66 67.84 37.90
C MET A 381 32.75 66.92 38.69
N HIS A 382 32.24 65.87 38.15
CA HIS A 382 32.68 64.77 37.39
C HIS A 382 31.47 63.96 36.91
N MET A 383 31.34 63.61 35.60
CA MET A 383 31.87 62.43 34.97
C MET A 383 31.22 61.12 35.37
N GLY A 384 30.75 60.43 34.31
CA GLY A 384 30.37 59.08 34.22
C GLY A 384 29.09 58.90 33.38
N GLY A 385 29.04 58.67 32.19
CA GLY A 385 29.92 57.96 31.25
C GLY A 385 29.60 56.48 31.25
N GLN A 386 28.64 56.12 30.44
CA GLN A 386 28.52 54.77 29.86
C GLN A 386 27.26 54.82 29.01
N GLY A 387 27.29 54.87 27.73
CA GLY A 387 28.12 54.19 26.74
C GLY A 387 27.59 52.79 26.54
N MET A 388 26.53 52.63 25.78
CA MET A 388 26.31 51.32 25.18
C MET A 388 25.86 51.48 23.75
N ALA A 389 26.72 51.03 22.99
CA ALA A 389 26.97 50.83 21.63
C ALA A 389 25.78 50.41 20.79
N MET A 390 25.66 51.09 19.70
CA MET A 390 25.07 50.61 18.46
C MET A 390 25.75 49.35 18.01
N ASN A 391 24.98 48.35 17.70
CA ASN A 391 25.40 47.36 16.76
C ASN A 391 24.66 47.55 15.43
N ARG A 392 25.36 48.25 14.56
CA ARG A 392 25.12 48.24 13.13
C ARG A 392 25.75 46.96 12.58
N ASN A 393 25.00 46.21 11.84
CA ASN A 393 25.59 45.30 10.89
C ASN A 393 25.11 45.61 9.49
N PRO A 394 26.02 45.82 8.56
CA PRO A 394 25.70 46.26 7.22
C PRO A 394 25.48 45.06 6.30
N MET A 395 24.48 45.15 5.55
CA MET A 395 24.24 44.83 4.18
C MET A 395 25.46 44.47 3.34
N GLY A 396 25.40 43.28 2.75
CA GLY A 396 26.17 42.92 1.58
C GLY A 396 25.21 42.70 0.44
N GLY A 397 25.25 43.61 -0.50
CA GLY A 397 24.53 43.51 -1.75
C GLY A 397 25.17 42.58 -2.70
N ASN A 398 24.44 42.08 -3.62
CA ASN A 398 24.92 41.83 -4.96
C ASN A 398 23.78 41.98 -5.97
N THR A 399 24.00 42.96 -6.81
CA THR A 399 23.37 43.28 -8.06
C THR A 399 23.73 42.25 -9.12
N THR A 400 22.80 41.92 -10.00
CA THR A 400 22.97 41.89 -11.46
C THR A 400 21.59 41.69 -12.10
N THR A 401 21.11 42.72 -12.72
CA THR A 401 20.96 43.02 -14.15
C THR A 401 20.05 42.08 -14.92
N ALA A 402 18.90 42.59 -15.24
CA ALA A 402 18.52 43.13 -16.54
C ALA A 402 18.11 42.10 -17.59
N GLY A 403 16.93 42.28 -18.11
CA GLY A 403 16.44 41.63 -19.32
C GLY A 403 14.98 41.96 -19.58
N ALA A 404 14.73 43.22 -19.94
CA ALA A 404 13.49 43.63 -20.56
C ALA A 404 13.45 43.14 -22.01
N ALA A 405 12.34 42.61 -22.44
CA ALA A 405 11.89 42.68 -23.82
C ALA A 405 10.37 42.60 -23.83
N SER A 406 9.85 43.69 -24.10
CA SER A 406 8.56 44.09 -24.59
C SER A 406 8.21 43.54 -25.97
N LEU A 407 6.92 43.68 -26.30
CA LEU A 407 6.27 43.78 -27.62
C LEU A 407 5.78 42.43 -28.18
N ALA A 408 4.63 42.29 -28.75
CA ALA A 408 3.60 43.22 -29.20
C ALA A 408 2.33 42.43 -29.55
N SER A 409 1.25 43.10 -29.47
CA SER A 409 -0.06 42.95 -30.07
C SER A 409 -0.08 42.35 -31.49
N SER A 410 -1.09 41.54 -31.79
CA SER A 410 -1.98 41.68 -32.95
C SER A 410 -3.14 40.66 -32.83
N GLU A 411 -4.32 41.16 -32.63
CA GLU A 411 -5.47 41.19 -33.53
C GLU A 411 -5.95 39.83 -34.04
N GLY A 412 -7.21 39.52 -33.62
CA GLY A 412 -8.07 38.47 -34.18
C GLY A 412 -8.48 38.79 -35.63
N PRO A 413 -9.38 38.03 -36.28
CA PRO A 413 -10.75 37.81 -35.78
C PRO A 413 -11.40 36.45 -36.10
N ALA A 414 -12.49 36.21 -35.40
CA ALA A 414 -13.75 35.57 -35.82
C ALA A 414 -13.77 34.23 -36.57
N GLY A 415 -14.47 33.27 -35.99
CA GLY A 415 -14.95 32.08 -36.66
C GLY A 415 -15.62 31.08 -35.74
N ASN A 416 -16.79 31.39 -35.24
CA ASN A 416 -17.71 30.37 -34.73
C ASN A 416 -18.50 29.82 -35.94
N PRO A 417 -18.81 28.52 -36.07
CA PRO A 417 -20.09 28.07 -35.58
C PRO A 417 -20.12 26.64 -34.94
N GLY A 418 -20.81 26.51 -33.86
CA GLY A 418 -21.94 25.63 -33.65
C GLY A 418 -21.71 24.11 -33.74
N GLY A 419 -21.80 23.44 -32.59
CA GLY A 419 -21.95 22.01 -32.53
C GLY A 419 -22.02 21.54 -31.08
N LEU A 420 -23.14 21.72 -30.44
CA LEU A 420 -23.49 21.07 -29.17
C LEU A 420 -23.65 19.56 -29.41
N PRO A 421 -22.99 18.68 -28.65
CA PRO A 421 -23.36 17.27 -28.64
C PRO A 421 -24.65 17.10 -27.82
N LEU A 422 -25.59 16.40 -28.39
CA LEU A 422 -26.86 15.99 -27.82
C LEU A 422 -26.68 15.11 -26.58
N PRO A 423 -27.60 15.16 -25.61
CA PRO A 423 -27.52 14.36 -24.41
C PRO A 423 -27.90 12.89 -24.69
N PHE A 424 -27.20 11.99 -24.03
CA PHE A 424 -27.45 10.56 -23.99
C PHE A 424 -28.90 10.26 -23.58
N PRO A 425 -29.58 9.27 -24.19
CA PRO A 425 -30.91 8.86 -23.77
C PRO A 425 -30.82 8.12 -22.43
N ARG A 426 -31.65 8.57 -21.52
CA ARG A 426 -31.95 7.96 -20.22
C ARG A 426 -32.49 6.53 -20.43
N PRO A 427 -32.08 5.51 -19.67
CA PRO A 427 -32.71 4.20 -19.67
C PRO A 427 -34.13 4.33 -19.11
N GLY A 428 -35.10 3.78 -19.84
CA GLY A 428 -36.49 3.66 -19.40
C GLY A 428 -36.61 2.64 -18.25
N PRO A 429 -37.75 2.65 -17.52
CA PRO A 429 -37.94 1.80 -16.36
C PRO A 429 -38.08 0.31 -16.76
N PRO A 430 -37.69 -0.62 -15.84
CA PRO A 430 -37.73 -2.04 -16.12
C PRO A 430 -39.16 -2.55 -16.31
N VAL A 431 -39.34 -3.29 -17.38
CA VAL A 431 -40.59 -4.02 -17.65
C VAL A 431 -40.66 -5.22 -16.71
N ASP A 432 -41.72 -5.21 -15.93
CA ASP A 432 -42.11 -6.26 -15.00
C ASP A 432 -42.50 -7.53 -15.79
N PHE A 433 -41.67 -8.59 -15.70
CA PHE A 433 -42.03 -9.92 -16.16
C PHE A 433 -42.72 -10.68 -15.05
N GLY A 434 -44.03 -10.70 -15.03
CA GLY A 434 -44.87 -11.54 -14.18
C GLY A 434 -44.63 -13.03 -14.42
N PRO A 435 -44.83 -13.87 -13.38
CA PRO A 435 -44.47 -15.28 -13.41
C PRO A 435 -45.44 -16.09 -14.30
N ASN A 436 -44.87 -16.79 -15.28
CA ASN A 436 -45.57 -17.70 -16.17
C ASN A 436 -45.99 -18.97 -15.42
N LYS A 437 -47.26 -19.19 -15.26
CA LYS A 437 -47.86 -20.40 -14.68
C LYS A 437 -47.53 -21.63 -15.53
N ARG A 438 -46.79 -22.56 -14.94
CA ARG A 438 -46.59 -23.92 -15.47
C ARG A 438 -47.95 -24.65 -15.51
N ARG A 439 -48.43 -24.98 -16.71
CA ARG A 439 -49.42 -26.04 -16.89
C ARG A 439 -48.74 -27.39 -16.80
N ARG A 440 -49.29 -28.24 -15.93
CA ARG A 440 -49.04 -29.70 -15.90
C ARG A 440 -49.75 -30.33 -17.10
N PHE A 441 -49.00 -31.16 -17.79
CA PHE A 441 -49.50 -32.43 -18.38
C PHE A 441 -48.41 -33.49 -18.10
#